data_deca9fdf97b78cdd420e9fb30bfa4c1a
#
_entry.id   deca9fdf97b78cdd420e9fb30bfa4c1a
#
_cell.length_a   1.000
_cell.length_b   1.000
_cell.length_c   1.000
_cell.angle_alpha   90.00
_cell.angle_beta   90.00
_cell.angle_gamma   90.00
#
_symmetry.space_group_name_H-M   'P 1'
#
loop_
_entity.id
_entity.type
_entity.pdbx_description
1 polymer ?
#
loop_
_entity_poly.entity_id
_entity_poly.type
_entity_poly.pdbx_seq_one_letter_code
_entity_poly.pdbx_strand_id
1 'polypeptide(L)'
;MTPNNTFTTPLPVALPPVPGDVFAFAAAQGAAIEDVQCVLTMTRRLFPTSPLSLRVREDSADGESYIVVEVEAGEGYDDIRIALATTEWTDELFQHCPSNQMWLFRLALA
;
A
#
# COMPACT_ATOMS: atom_id res chain seq x y z
N MET A 1 -21.70 -9.40 -29.74
CA MET A 1 -21.57 -9.56 -28.94
C MET A 1 -21.15 -9.20 -28.23
N THR A 2 -21.08 -9.10 -27.77
CA THR A 2 -20.59 -8.92 -26.90
C THR A 2 -20.13 -9.35 -26.21
N PRO A 3 -19.82 -9.53 -26.02
CA PRO A 3 -19.38 -9.94 -25.20
C PRO A 3 -19.02 -9.96 -24.41
N ASN A 4 -18.89 -9.74 -24.25
CA ASN A 4 -18.43 -9.77 -23.44
C ASN A 4 -18.27 -9.59 -22.59
N ASN A 5 -18.38 -9.18 -22.66
CA ASN A 5 -18.32 -8.96 -21.62
C ASN A 5 -18.91 -9.45 -20.67
N THR A 6 -19.14 -9.72 -20.89
CA THR A 6 -19.71 -10.34 -20.01
C THR A 6 -18.89 -10.96 -19.12
N PHE A 7 -18.09 -10.42 -18.71
CA PHE A 7 -17.30 -10.92 -17.90
C PHE A 7 -17.74 -11.05 -16.66
N THR A 8 -17.69 -12.05 -16.17
CA THR A 8 -18.10 -12.38 -14.90
C THR A 8 -17.09 -12.18 -13.87
N THR A 9 -15.90 -12.03 -14.17
CA THR A 9 -14.85 -11.74 -13.22
C THR A 9 -14.80 -10.26 -12.95
N PRO A 10 -15.06 -9.82 -11.72
CA PRO A 10 -14.96 -8.40 -11.44
C PRO A 10 -13.52 -7.93 -11.62
N LEU A 11 -13.37 -6.74 -12.17
CA LEU A 11 -12.07 -6.14 -12.30
C LEU A 11 -11.56 -5.78 -10.92
N PRO A 12 -10.26 -5.92 -10.66
CA PRO A 12 -9.70 -5.44 -9.41
C PRO A 12 -9.90 -3.95 -9.29
N VAL A 13 -10.02 -3.47 -8.06
CA VAL A 13 -10.12 -2.05 -7.80
C VAL A 13 -8.85 -1.38 -8.28
N ALA A 14 -8.99 -0.28 -9.00
CA ALA A 14 -7.85 0.42 -9.56
C ALA A 14 -6.94 0.92 -8.43
N LEU A 15 -5.64 1.02 -8.75
CA LEU A 15 -4.70 1.61 -7.82
C LEU A 15 -5.01 3.10 -7.66
N PRO A 16 -4.88 3.64 -6.46
CA PRO A 16 -5.09 5.06 -6.27
C PRO A 16 -3.98 5.88 -6.91
N PRO A 17 -4.24 7.12 -7.29
CA PRO A 17 -3.18 7.99 -7.74
C PRO A 17 -2.25 8.30 -6.57
N VAL A 18 -0.99 8.56 -6.85
CA VAL A 18 -0.04 8.96 -5.82
C VAL A 18 -0.24 10.44 -5.54
N PRO A 19 -0.61 10.82 -4.30
CA PRO A 19 -0.76 12.25 -3.98
C PRO A 19 0.55 13.00 -4.19
N GLY A 20 0.45 14.28 -4.55
CA GLY A 20 1.61 15.09 -4.83
C GLY A 20 2.60 15.20 -3.67
N ASP A 21 2.10 15.29 -2.44
CA ASP A 21 2.94 15.36 -1.25
C ASP A 21 3.68 14.06 -1.00
N VAL A 22 3.05 12.92 -1.27
CA VAL A 22 3.69 11.61 -1.16
C VAL A 22 4.79 11.49 -2.21
N PHE A 23 4.48 11.90 -3.44
CA PHE A 23 5.46 11.86 -4.52
C PHE A 23 6.68 12.73 -4.17
N ALA A 24 6.46 13.95 -3.71
CA ALA A 24 7.53 14.88 -3.36
C ALA A 24 8.36 14.36 -2.18
N PHE A 25 7.70 13.80 -1.17
CA PHE A 25 8.39 13.24 -0.03
C PHE A 25 9.25 12.05 -0.43
N ALA A 26 8.71 11.13 -1.22
CA ALA A 26 9.46 9.96 -1.69
C ALA A 26 10.69 10.38 -2.47
N ALA A 27 10.55 11.34 -3.39
CA ALA A 27 11.66 11.83 -4.18
C ALA A 27 12.74 12.48 -3.30
N ALA A 28 12.32 13.23 -2.29
CA ALA A 28 13.25 13.86 -1.35
C ALA A 28 14.04 12.84 -0.53
N GLN A 29 13.46 11.66 -0.31
CA GLN A 29 14.12 10.57 0.41
C GLN A 29 14.92 9.64 -0.52
N GLY A 30 14.96 9.95 -1.82
CA GLY A 30 15.70 9.13 -2.78
C GLY A 30 14.94 7.93 -3.30
N ALA A 31 13.63 7.85 -3.04
CA ALA A 31 12.82 6.77 -3.56
C ALA A 31 12.27 7.14 -4.93
N ALA A 32 12.30 6.19 -5.86
CA ALA A 32 11.73 6.40 -7.19
C ALA A 32 10.23 6.20 -7.15
N ILE A 33 9.54 6.76 -8.14
CA ILE A 33 8.10 6.53 -8.27
C ILE A 33 7.82 5.03 -8.46
N GLU A 34 8.72 4.31 -9.10
CA GLU A 34 8.60 2.87 -9.29
C GLU A 34 8.58 2.12 -7.96
N ASP A 35 9.30 2.62 -6.96
CA ASP A 35 9.28 2.01 -5.63
C ASP A 35 7.89 2.16 -5.00
N VAL A 36 7.31 3.34 -5.11
CA VAL A 36 5.96 3.60 -4.61
C VAL A 36 4.94 2.72 -5.32
N GLN A 37 5.07 2.62 -6.64
CA GLN A 37 4.16 1.79 -7.44
C GLN A 37 4.32 0.31 -7.11
N CYS A 38 5.53 -0.15 -6.84
CA CYS A 38 5.78 -1.52 -6.43
C CYS A 38 5.05 -1.84 -5.12
N VAL A 39 5.14 -0.94 -4.14
CA VAL A 39 4.46 -1.10 -2.87
C VAL A 39 2.95 -1.14 -3.05
N LEU A 40 2.41 -0.25 -3.88
CA LEU A 40 0.97 -0.22 -4.15
C LEU A 40 0.51 -1.50 -4.85
N THR A 41 1.25 -1.96 -5.84
CA THR A 41 0.90 -3.17 -6.60
C THR A 41 0.91 -4.39 -5.67
N MET A 42 1.92 -4.49 -4.84
CA MET A 42 2.03 -5.58 -3.88
C MET A 42 0.88 -5.53 -2.87
N THR A 43 0.55 -4.34 -2.37
CA THR A 43 -0.55 -4.16 -1.43
C THR A 43 -1.88 -4.51 -2.07
N ARG A 44 -2.09 -4.10 -3.33
CA ARG A 44 -3.32 -4.44 -4.06
C ARG A 44 -3.46 -5.95 -4.22
N ARG A 45 -2.35 -6.65 -4.40
CA ARG A 45 -2.40 -8.11 -4.54
C ARG A 45 -2.84 -8.77 -3.24
N LEU A 46 -2.41 -8.23 -2.09
CA LEU A 46 -2.81 -8.77 -0.79
C LEU A 46 -4.24 -8.36 -0.40
N PHE A 47 -4.68 -7.20 -0.85
CA PHE A 47 -6.01 -6.67 -0.54
C PHE A 47 -6.71 -6.27 -1.83
N PRO A 48 -7.17 -7.26 -2.61
CA PRO A 48 -7.62 -6.98 -3.99
C PRO A 48 -8.87 -6.12 -4.12
N THR A 49 -9.68 -6.05 -3.08
CA THR A 49 -10.94 -5.29 -3.15
C THR A 49 -11.03 -4.14 -2.15
N SER A 50 -10.03 -3.97 -1.31
CA SER A 50 -10.07 -2.94 -0.28
C SER A 50 -9.66 -1.58 -0.84
N PRO A 51 -10.31 -0.50 -0.44
CA PRO A 51 -9.84 0.83 -0.79
C PRO A 51 -8.47 1.08 -0.19
N LEU A 52 -7.58 1.65 -1.00
CA LEU A 52 -6.22 1.98 -0.61
C LEU A 52 -6.01 3.48 -0.70
N SER A 53 -5.19 4.02 0.18
CA SER A 53 -4.76 5.39 0.07
C SER A 53 -3.34 5.53 0.61
N LEU A 54 -2.68 6.61 0.22
CA LEU A 54 -1.34 6.92 0.67
C LEU A 54 -1.33 8.27 1.33
N ARG A 55 -0.55 8.40 2.39
CA ARG A 55 -0.29 9.72 2.97
C ARG A 55 1.06 9.75 3.65
N VAL A 56 1.61 10.96 3.78
CA VAL A 56 2.82 11.17 4.57
C VAL A 56 2.40 11.42 6.00
N ARG A 57 3.06 10.75 6.93
CA ARG A 57 2.84 10.95 8.36
C ARG A 57 4.16 11.17 9.07
N GLU A 58 4.08 11.81 10.21
CA GLU A 58 5.24 12.04 11.06
C GLU A 58 5.07 11.26 12.34
N ASP A 59 6.13 10.54 12.74
CA ASP A 59 6.15 9.84 14.01
C ASP A 59 6.41 10.86 15.10
N SER A 60 5.47 10.99 16.02
CA SER A 60 5.57 11.98 17.10
C SER A 60 6.68 11.69 18.11
N ALA A 61 7.17 10.45 18.14
CA ALA A 61 8.20 10.06 19.09
C ALA A 61 9.59 10.51 18.68
N ASP A 62 9.90 10.44 17.38
CA ASP A 62 11.23 10.77 16.89
C ASP A 62 11.24 11.85 15.81
N GLY A 63 10.07 12.31 15.39
CA GLY A 63 9.96 13.35 14.36
C GLY A 63 10.24 12.87 12.95
N GLU A 64 10.41 11.57 12.74
CA GLU A 64 10.65 11.04 11.41
C GLU A 64 9.36 10.93 10.62
N SER A 65 9.43 11.24 9.34
CA SER A 65 8.28 11.12 8.45
C SER A 65 8.36 9.82 7.66
N TYR A 66 7.20 9.29 7.31
CA TYR A 66 7.09 8.05 6.55
C TYR A 66 5.83 8.07 5.71
N ILE A 67 5.75 7.12 4.77
CA ILE A 67 4.57 6.98 3.91
C ILE A 67 3.71 5.84 4.46
N VAL A 68 2.47 6.15 4.74
CA VAL A 68 1.50 5.15 5.20
C VAL A 68 0.67 4.68 4.03
N VAL A 69 0.63 3.37 3.85
CA VAL A 69 -0.32 2.74 2.95
C VAL A 69 -1.51 2.35 3.79
N GLU A 70 -2.62 3.06 3.61
CA GLU A 70 -3.83 2.79 4.37
C GLU A 70 -4.73 1.86 3.60
N VAL A 71 -5.20 0.81 4.26
CA VAL A 71 -6.10 -0.17 3.68
C VAL A 71 -7.36 -0.20 4.53
N GLU A 72 -8.52 0.01 3.90
CA GLU A 72 -9.78 -0.15 4.58
C GLU A 72 -10.12 -1.62 4.54
N ALA A 73 -9.76 -2.33 5.61
CA ALA A 73 -9.92 -3.77 5.67
C ALA A 73 -11.35 -4.20 5.96
N GLY A 74 -12.16 -3.30 6.53
CA GLY A 74 -13.55 -3.63 6.83
C GLY A 74 -13.69 -4.40 8.13
N GLU A 75 -14.89 -4.90 8.33
CA GLU A 75 -15.22 -5.64 9.53
C GLU A 75 -14.56 -7.03 9.49
N GLY A 76 -14.36 -7.59 10.65
CA GLY A 76 -13.79 -8.93 10.75
C GLY A 76 -12.28 -8.96 10.92
N TYR A 77 -11.63 -7.80 10.90
CA TYR A 77 -10.21 -7.76 11.18
C TYR A 77 -10.02 -7.49 12.68
N ASP A 78 -9.81 -8.55 13.43
CA ASP A 78 -9.44 -8.43 14.85
C ASP A 78 -7.92 -8.24 14.97
N ASP A 79 -7.43 -8.09 16.19
CA ASP A 79 -6.03 -7.82 16.45
C ASP A 79 -5.10 -8.90 15.88
N ILE A 80 -5.53 -10.15 15.94
CA ILE A 80 -4.75 -11.28 15.43
C ILE A 80 -4.64 -11.20 13.90
N ARG A 81 -5.75 -10.93 13.23
CA ARG A 81 -5.76 -10.84 11.78
C ARG A 81 -4.96 -9.64 11.29
N ILE A 82 -5.04 -8.54 12.01
CA ILE A 82 -4.24 -7.35 11.68
C ILE A 82 -2.75 -7.68 11.81
N ALA A 83 -2.36 -8.35 12.88
CA ALA A 83 -0.96 -8.71 13.09
C ALA A 83 -0.46 -9.65 12.00
N LEU A 84 -1.25 -10.64 11.61
CA LEU A 84 -0.89 -11.57 10.55
C LEU A 84 -0.78 -10.87 9.20
N ALA A 85 -1.73 -9.99 8.90
CA ALA A 85 -1.72 -9.25 7.64
C ALA A 85 -0.52 -8.30 7.57
N THR A 86 -0.19 -7.65 8.67
CA THR A 86 0.97 -6.76 8.74
C THR A 86 2.27 -7.53 8.52
N THR A 87 2.38 -8.70 9.11
CA THR A 87 3.55 -9.57 8.94
C THR A 87 3.68 -10.00 7.49
N GLU A 88 2.59 -10.45 6.88
CA GLU A 88 2.59 -10.86 5.49
C GLU A 88 2.96 -9.70 4.56
N TRP A 89 2.39 -8.53 4.82
CA TRP A 89 2.69 -7.35 4.02
C TRP A 89 4.18 -6.99 4.11
N THR A 90 4.75 -7.05 5.31
CA THR A 90 6.16 -6.77 5.52
C THR A 90 7.05 -7.76 4.79
N ASP A 91 6.72 -9.04 4.86
CA ASP A 91 7.48 -10.07 4.15
C ASP A 91 7.43 -9.86 2.64
N GLU A 92 6.25 -9.54 2.11
CA GLU A 92 6.09 -9.29 0.69
C GLU A 92 6.86 -8.04 0.26
N LEU A 93 6.87 -7.03 1.10
CA LEU A 93 7.61 -5.80 0.84
C LEU A 93 9.10 -6.11 0.67
N PHE A 94 9.67 -6.90 1.57
CA PHE A 94 11.08 -7.27 1.49
C PHE A 94 11.39 -8.15 0.28
N GLN A 95 10.46 -8.99 -0.13
CA GLN A 95 10.67 -9.91 -1.24
C GLN A 95 10.50 -9.27 -2.60
N HIS A 96 9.51 -8.38 -2.73
CA HIS A 96 9.10 -7.89 -4.04
C HIS A 96 9.47 -6.43 -4.32
N CYS A 97 9.82 -5.69 -3.29
CA CYS A 97 10.20 -4.30 -3.44
C CYS A 97 11.58 -4.08 -2.81
N PRO A 98 12.63 -4.67 -3.41
CA PRO A 98 13.96 -4.64 -2.81
C PRO A 98 14.62 -3.27 -3.00
N SER A 99 14.27 -2.36 -2.13
CA SER A 99 14.80 -1.01 -2.18
C SER A 99 15.42 -0.67 -0.84
N ASN A 100 16.44 0.17 -0.86
CA ASN A 100 17.02 0.71 0.36
C ASN A 100 16.04 1.62 1.07
N GLN A 101 14.93 1.95 0.42
CA GLN A 101 13.93 2.87 0.94
C GLN A 101 12.72 2.15 1.55
N MET A 102 12.79 0.83 1.75
CA MET A 102 11.67 0.07 2.31
C MET A 102 11.19 0.61 3.65
N TRP A 103 12.09 1.12 4.45
CA TRP A 103 11.77 1.65 5.76
C TRP A 103 10.84 2.87 5.70
N LEU A 104 10.70 3.49 4.53
CA LEU A 104 9.80 4.63 4.36
C LEU A 104 8.33 4.23 4.43
N PHE A 105 8.02 2.96 4.19
CA PHE A 105 6.64 2.54 4.03
C PHE A 105 6.13 1.79 5.23
N ARG A 106 4.92 2.12 5.67
CA ARG A 106 4.23 1.42 6.76
C ARG A 106 2.80 1.13 6.35
N LEU A 107 2.26 0.04 6.87
CA LEU A 107 0.89 -0.36 6.59
C LEU A 107 0.00 0.05 7.76
N ALA A 108 -1.18 0.59 7.44
CA ALA A 108 -2.22 0.85 8.42
C ALA A 108 -3.52 0.21 7.93
N LEU A 109 -4.13 -0.60 8.77
CA LEU A 109 -5.40 -1.24 8.48
C LEU A 109 -6.47 -0.53 9.29
N ALA A 110 -7.51 -0.10 8.60
CA ALA A 110 -8.59 0.63 9.24
C ALA A 110 -9.87 -0.21 9.28
#